data_77d0e136fe977ad54b3eee5362038dab
#
_entry.id   77d0e136fe977ad54b3eee5362038dab
#
_cell.length_a   1.000
_cell.length_b   1.000
_cell.length_c   1.000
_cell.angle_alpha   90.00
_cell.angle_beta   90.00
_cell.angle_gamma   90.00
#
_symmetry.space_group_name_H-M   'P 1'
#
loop_
_entity.id
_entity.type
_entity.pdbx_description
1 polymer ?
#
loop_
_entity_poly.entity_id
_entity_poly.type
_entity_poly.pdbx_seq_one_letter_code
_entity_poly.pdbx_strand_id
1 'polypeptide(L)'
;MNRNKEIQYDLTLIHFNDIHGRIDSSGESIDFAKLFTFLKDLRKNKKNGEVILIDSGDTIHGTLFANLSKGRAIVEIYNAIGLNYSTLGNHDFNYGYDHLKNLINIQKHKTLATNLIDENNGIDSFEIKNINGFKICFFGIVTPETYYKTSYKDISTLKIEEPQKSVEELLENLKNEKVDMFIGITHLGLDKSTKEKNRSEYLAKKFSQLDILLDGHSHTEIKEKFIVNKTVISQVGNYNRNIGIIQIKLDQDKSKNIINYKLITKDEIDVYKSDECIEKKVTSITKDIKEKMSRIVGENRFFLNGDRDLVRTQETNLTQLITDAIHWKTKADAVLINGGSVRDSIAKGNITVEDISKSIPFGNVIITKNVKGENIKLALENGLRFYPNSFGAMAQVSGMKVYFDPEKNAFDRVKEIFINDEILKNEKYYRLAVTDFMAIGGEEYTSLINEKEVEIHPTAEEILTEYIKKVGIKKREEVIPRLISIKKTF
;
A
#
# COMPACT_ATOMS: atom_id res chain seq x y z
N MET A 1 -14.17 -41.41 28.17
CA MET A 1 -14.48 -39.99 27.95
C MET A 1 -13.15 -39.22 27.88
N ASN A 2 -12.59 -39.05 26.69
CA ASN A 2 -11.45 -38.18 26.49
C ASN A 2 -11.92 -36.73 26.62
N ARG A 3 -11.68 -36.09 27.77
CA ARG A 3 -11.77 -34.64 27.86
C ARG A 3 -10.66 -34.11 26.90
N ASN A 4 -11.06 -33.57 25.77
CA ASN A 4 -10.15 -32.74 24.97
C ASN A 4 -9.56 -31.70 25.94
N LYS A 5 -8.30 -31.87 26.35
CA LYS A 5 -7.59 -30.82 27.06
C LYS A 5 -7.53 -29.64 26.12
N GLU A 6 -8.30 -28.60 26.38
CA GLU A 6 -8.21 -27.35 25.62
C GLU A 6 -6.77 -26.84 25.70
N ILE A 7 -6.19 -26.57 24.55
CA ILE A 7 -4.79 -26.09 24.42
C ILE A 7 -4.70 -24.71 25.07
N GLN A 8 -3.74 -24.54 25.98
CA GLN A 8 -3.35 -23.23 26.50
C GLN A 8 -2.10 -22.77 25.77
N TYR A 9 -2.18 -21.60 25.17
CA TYR A 9 -1.07 -20.95 24.50
C TYR A 9 -0.28 -20.08 25.49
N ASP A 10 0.97 -19.80 25.19
CA ASP A 10 1.82 -18.90 25.99
C ASP A 10 1.91 -17.52 25.33
N LEU A 11 1.83 -17.47 23.99
CA LEU A 11 1.90 -16.26 23.19
C LEU A 11 0.91 -16.32 22.04
N THR A 12 0.18 -15.24 21.84
CA THR A 12 -0.68 -15.01 20.67
C THR A 12 -0.23 -13.73 19.98
N LEU A 13 0.27 -13.87 18.77
CA LEU A 13 0.59 -12.75 17.88
C LEU A 13 -0.62 -12.43 17.04
N ILE A 14 -1.00 -11.17 17.00
CA ILE A 14 -1.99 -10.62 16.09
C ILE A 14 -1.30 -9.60 15.22
N HIS A 15 -1.40 -9.75 13.91
CA HIS A 15 -0.71 -8.83 13.02
C HIS A 15 -1.57 -8.40 11.83
N PHE A 16 -1.25 -7.25 11.32
CA PHE A 16 -1.71 -6.70 10.06
C PHE A 16 -0.55 -5.97 9.35
N ASN A 17 -0.73 -5.64 8.11
CA ASN A 17 0.24 -4.96 7.25
C ASN A 17 -0.48 -4.18 6.16
N ASP A 18 0.19 -3.18 5.57
CA ASP A 18 -0.27 -2.46 4.38
C ASP A 18 -1.71 -1.92 4.54
N ILE A 19 -2.04 -1.37 5.71
CA ILE A 19 -3.40 -0.84 5.94
C ILE A 19 -3.67 0.44 5.16
N HIS A 20 -2.62 1.17 4.76
CA HIS A 20 -2.69 2.40 3.97
C HIS A 20 -3.76 3.39 4.47
N GLY A 21 -3.78 3.61 5.79
CA GLY A 21 -4.70 4.54 6.44
C GLY A 21 -6.15 4.11 6.50
N ARG A 22 -6.48 2.85 6.27
CA ARG A 22 -7.85 2.34 6.34
C ARG A 22 -8.17 1.87 7.75
N ILE A 23 -9.00 2.65 8.43
CA ILE A 23 -9.35 2.47 9.85
C ILE A 23 -10.85 2.35 10.12
N ASP A 24 -11.66 2.65 9.13
CA ASP A 24 -13.11 2.61 9.21
C ASP A 24 -13.69 1.43 8.42
N SER A 25 -14.95 1.15 8.66
CA SER A 25 -15.70 0.11 7.98
C SER A 25 -16.09 0.44 6.54
N SER A 26 -15.50 1.49 5.94
CA SER A 26 -15.78 1.83 4.56
C SER A 26 -15.29 0.72 3.62
N GLY A 27 -16.19 0.18 2.82
CA GLY A 27 -15.89 -0.91 1.92
C GLY A 27 -15.57 -2.23 2.62
N GLU A 28 -14.42 -2.83 2.27
CA GLU A 28 -14.00 -4.16 2.74
C GLU A 28 -13.06 -4.13 3.96
N SER A 29 -12.84 -2.95 4.56
CA SER A 29 -11.89 -2.80 5.67
C SER A 29 -12.52 -3.19 7.01
N ILE A 30 -11.70 -3.73 7.92
CA ILE A 30 -12.07 -4.05 9.30
C ILE A 30 -12.24 -2.74 10.10
N ASP A 31 -13.34 -2.63 10.84
CA ASP A 31 -13.60 -1.54 11.77
C ASP A 31 -12.72 -1.66 13.02
N PHE A 32 -11.93 -0.65 13.33
CA PHE A 32 -11.02 -0.67 14.48
C PHE A 32 -11.74 -0.67 15.84
N ALA A 33 -12.96 -0.14 15.96
CA ALA A 33 -13.72 -0.22 17.20
C ALA A 33 -14.24 -1.65 17.48
N LYS A 34 -14.60 -2.38 16.43
CA LYS A 34 -14.95 -3.80 16.53
C LYS A 34 -13.71 -4.67 16.77
N LEU A 35 -12.61 -4.40 16.04
CA LEU A 35 -11.32 -5.05 16.26
C LEU A 35 -10.85 -4.90 17.71
N PHE A 36 -11.02 -3.73 18.30
CA PHE A 36 -10.65 -3.51 19.70
C PHE A 36 -11.46 -4.36 20.67
N THR A 37 -12.77 -4.55 20.43
CA THR A 37 -13.60 -5.46 21.22
C THR A 37 -13.11 -6.90 21.11
N PHE A 38 -12.81 -7.37 19.89
CA PHE A 38 -12.19 -8.67 19.66
C PHE A 38 -10.86 -8.84 20.41
N LEU A 39 -9.98 -7.84 20.32
CA LEU A 39 -8.70 -7.85 21.06
C LEU A 39 -8.89 -7.89 22.57
N LYS A 40 -9.89 -7.17 23.11
CA LYS A 40 -10.23 -7.23 24.55
C LYS A 40 -10.65 -8.64 24.97
N ASP A 41 -11.45 -9.32 24.16
CA ASP A 41 -11.90 -10.69 24.45
C ASP A 41 -10.73 -11.68 24.36
N LEU A 42 -9.85 -11.53 23.39
CA LEU A 42 -8.63 -12.36 23.32
C LEU A 42 -7.74 -12.15 24.55
N ARG A 43 -7.50 -10.91 24.96
CA ARG A 43 -6.66 -10.54 26.11
C ARG A 43 -7.24 -11.00 27.45
N LYS A 44 -8.58 -11.04 27.57
CA LYS A 44 -9.27 -11.55 28.77
C LYS A 44 -9.20 -13.08 28.91
N ASN A 45 -9.13 -13.78 27.80
CA ASN A 45 -9.08 -15.23 27.80
C ASN A 45 -7.64 -15.71 28.09
N LYS A 46 -7.41 -16.14 29.34
CA LYS A 46 -6.08 -16.60 29.79
C LYS A 46 -5.50 -17.76 28.97
N LYS A 47 -6.31 -18.48 28.19
CA LYS A 47 -5.83 -19.53 27.29
C LYS A 47 -5.00 -19.01 26.13
N ASN A 48 -5.13 -17.73 25.78
CA ASN A 48 -4.37 -17.12 24.72
C ASN A 48 -2.95 -16.68 25.13
N GLY A 49 -2.60 -16.80 26.41
CA GLY A 49 -1.32 -16.32 26.93
C GLY A 49 -1.18 -14.80 26.79
N GLU A 50 0.04 -14.35 26.54
CA GLU A 50 0.29 -12.93 26.24
C GLU A 50 -0.16 -12.62 24.81
N VAL A 51 -0.97 -11.57 24.63
CA VAL A 51 -1.49 -11.14 23.32
C VAL A 51 -0.74 -9.89 22.86
N ILE A 52 0.02 -10.02 21.79
CA ILE A 52 0.84 -8.97 21.19
C ILE A 52 0.27 -8.58 19.84
N LEU A 53 -0.05 -7.28 19.68
CA LEU A 53 -0.57 -6.70 18.43
C LEU A 53 0.57 -6.02 17.66
N ILE A 54 0.70 -6.33 16.37
CA ILE A 54 1.85 -5.98 15.53
C ILE A 54 1.39 -5.43 14.19
N ASP A 55 2.10 -4.41 13.68
CA ASP A 55 1.93 -3.86 12.35
C ASP A 55 3.23 -3.94 11.54
N SER A 56 3.15 -4.48 10.34
CA SER A 56 4.32 -4.68 9.46
C SER A 56 4.53 -3.55 8.44
N GLY A 57 4.03 -2.34 8.73
CA GLY A 57 4.33 -1.12 7.96
C GLY A 57 3.36 -0.82 6.81
N ASP A 58 3.66 0.26 6.10
CA ASP A 58 2.79 0.91 5.10
C ASP A 58 1.43 1.32 5.68
N THR A 59 1.49 2.11 6.73
CA THR A 59 0.38 2.37 7.63
C THR A 59 -0.19 3.78 7.50
N ILE A 60 0.67 4.80 7.52
CA ILE A 60 0.28 6.19 7.77
C ILE A 60 -0.10 6.97 6.51
N HIS A 61 0.07 6.39 5.32
CA HIS A 61 -0.20 7.00 4.02
C HIS A 61 -1.13 6.12 3.18
N GLY A 62 -2.00 6.75 2.37
CA GLY A 62 -2.87 6.07 1.40
C GLY A 62 -4.23 6.71 1.29
N THR A 63 -5.11 6.56 2.29
CA THR A 63 -6.43 7.21 2.24
C THR A 63 -6.33 8.72 2.43
N LEU A 64 -7.35 9.44 1.93
CA LEU A 64 -7.46 10.88 2.17
C LEU A 64 -7.44 11.20 3.67
N PHE A 65 -8.05 10.36 4.50
CA PHE A 65 -8.05 10.48 5.95
C PHE A 65 -6.62 10.48 6.52
N ALA A 66 -5.79 9.51 6.11
CA ALA A 66 -4.39 9.43 6.49
C ALA A 66 -3.61 10.64 5.94
N ASN A 67 -3.81 10.97 4.67
CA ASN A 67 -3.08 12.03 3.97
C ASN A 67 -3.37 13.42 4.55
N LEU A 68 -4.63 13.76 4.84
CA LEU A 68 -5.00 15.05 5.45
C LEU A 68 -4.48 15.24 6.88
N SER A 69 -4.30 14.13 7.61
CA SER A 69 -3.69 14.14 8.94
C SER A 69 -2.18 13.91 8.91
N LYS A 70 -1.62 13.64 7.72
CA LYS A 70 -0.24 13.18 7.53
C LYS A 70 0.11 12.04 8.49
N GLY A 71 -0.78 11.06 8.61
CA GLY A 71 -0.62 9.88 9.45
C GLY A 71 -0.93 10.05 10.94
N ARG A 72 -1.06 11.29 11.45
CA ARG A 72 -1.29 11.53 12.87
C ARG A 72 -2.53 10.82 13.40
N ALA A 73 -3.62 10.86 12.64
CA ALA A 73 -4.88 10.21 13.00
C ALA A 73 -4.72 8.70 13.23
N ILE A 74 -3.93 8.04 12.39
CA ILE A 74 -3.65 6.61 12.50
C ILE A 74 -2.86 6.32 13.78
N VAL A 75 -1.82 7.10 14.06
CA VAL A 75 -1.02 6.97 15.29
C VAL A 75 -1.90 7.12 16.54
N GLU A 76 -2.81 8.09 16.56
CA GLU A 76 -3.73 8.29 17.70
C GLU A 76 -4.67 7.08 17.89
N ILE A 77 -5.11 6.44 16.81
CA ILE A 77 -5.94 5.23 16.88
C ILE A 77 -5.11 4.03 17.34
N TYR A 78 -3.89 3.86 16.82
CA TYR A 78 -2.99 2.81 17.27
C TYR A 78 -2.67 2.91 18.76
N ASN A 79 -2.47 4.13 19.26
CA ASN A 79 -2.32 4.39 20.69
C ASN A 79 -3.55 3.99 21.51
N ALA A 80 -4.75 4.12 20.94
CA ALA A 80 -6.00 3.80 21.61
C ALA A 80 -6.29 2.29 21.63
N ILE A 81 -5.98 1.55 20.55
CA ILE A 81 -6.19 0.10 20.51
C ILE A 81 -5.07 -0.70 21.20
N GLY A 82 -3.95 -0.03 21.55
CA GLY A 82 -2.82 -0.65 22.25
C GLY A 82 -1.99 -1.55 21.35
N LEU A 83 -1.53 -1.00 20.21
CA LEU A 83 -0.48 -1.62 19.40
C LEU A 83 0.77 -1.81 20.25
N ASN A 84 1.51 -2.90 20.06
CA ASN A 84 2.73 -3.19 20.80
C ASN A 84 3.98 -2.88 19.98
N TYR A 85 4.04 -3.37 18.75
CA TYR A 85 5.18 -3.20 17.85
C TYR A 85 4.75 -2.83 16.46
N SER A 86 5.59 -2.07 15.76
CA SER A 86 5.52 -1.87 14.31
C SER A 86 6.91 -1.93 13.69
N THR A 87 6.97 -2.11 12.39
CA THR A 87 8.10 -1.70 11.55
C THR A 87 7.65 -0.60 10.60
N LEU A 88 8.53 -0.17 9.71
CA LEU A 88 8.27 0.89 8.72
C LEU A 88 8.19 0.28 7.32
N GLY A 89 7.15 0.65 6.58
CA GLY A 89 7.08 0.42 5.15
C GLY A 89 7.63 1.61 4.34
N ASN A 90 7.75 1.46 3.04
CA ASN A 90 8.27 2.53 2.18
C ASN A 90 7.33 3.74 2.10
N HIS A 91 6.02 3.54 2.18
CA HIS A 91 5.04 4.63 2.15
C HIS A 91 4.96 5.42 3.47
N ASP A 92 5.47 4.88 4.57
CA ASP A 92 5.54 5.61 5.83
C ASP A 92 6.53 6.80 5.76
N PHE A 93 7.46 6.79 4.81
CA PHE A 93 8.37 7.90 4.54
C PHE A 93 7.79 8.98 3.59
N ASN A 94 6.58 8.81 3.04
CA ASN A 94 6.03 9.72 2.03
C ASN A 94 5.87 11.19 2.48
N TYR A 95 5.75 11.44 3.78
CA TYR A 95 5.69 12.80 4.34
C TYR A 95 7.05 13.34 4.79
N GLY A 96 8.13 12.62 4.53
CA GLY A 96 9.48 12.94 4.94
C GLY A 96 9.88 12.33 6.28
N TYR A 97 11.17 12.10 6.40
CA TYR A 97 11.73 11.40 7.57
C TYR A 97 11.58 12.18 8.87
N ASP A 98 11.76 13.50 8.84
CA ASP A 98 11.57 14.33 10.05
C ASP A 98 10.13 14.33 10.54
N HIS A 99 9.15 14.30 9.61
CA HIS A 99 7.76 14.16 9.98
C HIS A 99 7.48 12.78 10.59
N LEU A 100 8.03 11.72 10.01
CA LEU A 100 7.94 10.35 10.54
C LEU A 100 8.51 10.26 11.96
N LYS A 101 9.69 10.84 12.23
CA LYS A 101 10.25 10.93 13.59
C LYS A 101 9.30 11.63 14.57
N ASN A 102 8.66 12.72 14.14
CA ASN A 102 7.67 13.41 14.99
C ASN A 102 6.45 12.52 15.29
N LEU A 103 6.01 11.69 14.36
CA LEU A 103 4.94 10.71 14.60
C LEU A 103 5.40 9.62 15.57
N ILE A 104 6.61 9.10 15.41
CA ILE A 104 7.20 8.09 16.30
C ILE A 104 7.27 8.61 17.75
N ASN A 105 7.63 9.87 17.94
CA ASN A 105 7.70 10.48 19.29
C ASN A 105 6.34 10.56 20.01
N ILE A 106 5.22 10.50 19.31
CA ILE A 106 3.87 10.49 19.90
C ILE A 106 3.25 9.09 19.97
N GLN A 107 3.92 8.08 19.44
CA GLN A 107 3.50 6.68 19.54
C GLN A 107 3.66 6.17 20.97
N LYS A 108 2.80 5.21 21.35
CA LYS A 108 2.91 4.46 22.61
C LYS A 108 3.48 3.05 22.41
N HIS A 109 3.50 2.58 21.18
CA HIS A 109 4.14 1.32 20.79
C HIS A 109 5.59 1.57 20.36
N LYS A 110 6.36 0.50 20.25
CA LYS A 110 7.73 0.56 19.73
C LYS A 110 7.76 0.34 18.24
N THR A 111 8.42 1.24 17.52
CA THR A 111 8.81 1.03 16.13
C THR A 111 10.19 0.40 16.10
N LEU A 112 10.32 -0.72 15.40
CA LEU A 112 11.57 -1.49 15.27
C LEU A 112 12.08 -1.40 13.84
N ALA A 113 13.37 -1.09 13.65
CA ALA A 113 14.01 -1.05 12.34
C ALA A 113 15.51 -1.32 12.45
N THR A 114 15.90 -2.58 12.45
CA THR A 114 17.29 -3.05 12.64
C THR A 114 18.23 -2.55 11.54
N ASN A 115 17.73 -2.41 10.32
CA ASN A 115 18.53 -2.00 9.16
C ASN A 115 18.41 -0.51 8.81
N LEU A 116 17.75 0.30 9.61
CA LEU A 116 17.70 1.75 9.47
C LEU A 116 18.75 2.38 10.38
N ILE A 117 19.80 2.93 9.78
CA ILE A 117 20.93 3.50 10.51
C ILE A 117 20.70 5.00 10.72
N ASP A 118 20.31 5.37 11.91
CA ASP A 118 20.25 6.76 12.39
C ASP A 118 20.33 6.75 13.93
N GLU A 119 21.42 7.20 14.49
CA GLU A 119 21.74 7.12 15.91
C GLU A 119 20.80 7.93 16.83
N ASN A 120 19.98 8.84 16.26
CA ASN A 120 19.16 9.78 17.03
C ASN A 120 17.68 9.78 16.63
N ASN A 121 17.17 8.67 16.15
CA ASN A 121 15.83 8.62 15.54
C ASN A 121 14.69 8.18 16.48
N GLY A 122 14.97 7.69 17.67
CA GLY A 122 13.97 7.13 18.58
C GLY A 122 13.38 5.79 18.12
N ILE A 123 14.04 5.13 17.15
CA ILE A 123 13.64 3.83 16.59
C ILE A 123 14.58 2.78 17.15
N ASP A 124 14.01 1.78 17.82
CA ASP A 124 14.80 0.67 18.37
C ASP A 124 15.15 -0.34 17.26
N SER A 125 16.35 -0.91 17.30
CA SER A 125 16.72 -1.97 16.37
C SER A 125 15.93 -3.25 16.64
N PHE A 126 15.79 -3.62 17.92
CA PHE A 126 15.10 -4.81 18.41
C PHE A 126 14.66 -4.64 19.86
N GLU A 127 13.81 -5.55 20.34
CA GLU A 127 13.48 -5.71 21.76
C GLU A 127 13.51 -7.17 22.16
N ILE A 128 14.11 -7.46 23.32
CA ILE A 128 14.03 -8.78 23.94
C ILE A 128 13.00 -8.75 25.07
N LYS A 129 11.95 -9.56 24.91
CA LYS A 129 10.88 -9.71 25.90
C LYS A 129 10.94 -11.08 26.55
N ASN A 130 10.76 -11.15 27.87
CA ASN A 130 10.65 -12.42 28.57
C ASN A 130 9.18 -12.80 28.71
N ILE A 131 8.80 -13.95 28.16
CA ILE A 131 7.45 -14.51 28.25
C ILE A 131 7.58 -15.92 28.81
N ASN A 132 7.06 -16.15 30.02
CA ASN A 132 7.11 -17.45 30.72
C ASN A 132 8.52 -18.07 30.80
N GLY A 133 9.56 -17.23 30.96
CA GLY A 133 10.95 -17.67 31.03
C GLY A 133 11.64 -17.84 29.67
N PHE A 134 10.95 -17.58 28.57
CA PHE A 134 11.55 -17.53 27.23
C PHE A 134 11.95 -16.12 26.86
N LYS A 135 13.17 -15.95 26.38
CA LYS A 135 13.66 -14.71 25.80
C LYS A 135 13.26 -14.67 24.32
N ILE A 136 12.34 -13.78 23.95
CA ILE A 136 11.85 -13.62 22.58
C ILE A 136 12.37 -12.28 22.06
N CYS A 137 13.12 -12.32 20.97
CA CYS A 137 13.61 -11.14 20.28
C CYS A 137 12.63 -10.73 19.17
N PHE A 138 12.08 -9.53 19.25
CA PHE A 138 11.36 -8.84 18.18
C PHE A 138 12.32 -7.88 17.49
N PHE A 139 12.39 -7.91 16.18
CA PHE A 139 13.23 -7.01 15.38
C PHE A 139 12.49 -6.54 14.15
N GLY A 140 12.85 -5.36 13.62
CA GLY A 140 12.20 -4.77 12.44
C GLY A 140 13.11 -4.73 11.22
N ILE A 141 12.57 -4.92 10.01
CA ILE A 141 13.31 -4.77 8.76
C ILE A 141 12.51 -3.94 7.75
N VAL A 142 13.10 -2.82 7.36
CA VAL A 142 12.59 -1.91 6.33
C VAL A 142 13.10 -2.34 4.95
N THR A 143 12.26 -2.26 3.93
CA THR A 143 12.68 -2.58 2.56
C THR A 143 13.68 -1.55 2.01
N PRO A 144 14.82 -1.98 1.41
CA PRO A 144 15.69 -1.06 0.68
C PRO A 144 15.02 -0.43 -0.55
N GLU A 145 13.87 -0.94 -0.98
CA GLU A 145 13.07 -0.36 -2.05
C GLU A 145 12.49 1.01 -1.66
N THR A 146 12.51 1.37 -0.39
CA THR A 146 12.18 2.71 0.12
C THR A 146 12.92 3.81 -0.64
N TYR A 147 14.16 3.60 -1.07
CA TYR A 147 14.92 4.59 -1.84
C TYR A 147 14.26 5.01 -3.17
N TYR A 148 13.38 4.20 -3.73
CA TYR A 148 12.72 4.49 -5.00
C TYR A 148 11.20 4.24 -5.01
N LYS A 149 10.67 3.71 -3.91
CA LYS A 149 9.21 3.47 -3.74
C LYS A 149 8.57 4.39 -2.69
N THR A 150 9.16 5.54 -2.41
CA THR A 150 8.53 6.61 -1.61
C THR A 150 8.40 7.89 -2.42
N SER A 151 7.37 8.67 -2.15
CA SER A 151 7.15 9.98 -2.81
C SER A 151 8.04 11.11 -2.28
N TYR A 152 8.78 10.87 -1.21
CA TYR A 152 9.65 11.87 -0.60
C TYR A 152 11.01 11.92 -1.30
N LYS A 153 11.38 13.10 -1.81
CA LYS A 153 12.58 13.28 -2.65
C LYS A 153 13.89 13.28 -1.86
N ASP A 154 13.86 13.72 -0.60
CA ASP A 154 15.08 13.86 0.21
C ASP A 154 15.26 12.72 1.20
N ILE A 155 15.36 11.51 0.65
CA ILE A 155 15.76 10.32 1.40
C ILE A 155 17.27 10.07 1.37
N SER A 156 18.02 11.02 0.80
CA SER A 156 19.50 10.91 0.69
C SER A 156 20.18 10.83 2.06
N THR A 157 19.52 11.32 3.11
CA THR A 157 19.99 11.23 4.50
C THR A 157 19.69 9.90 5.15
N LEU A 158 18.78 9.08 4.59
CA LEU A 158 18.46 7.76 5.10
C LEU A 158 19.55 6.76 4.72
N LYS A 159 19.96 5.96 5.66
CA LYS A 159 20.82 4.81 5.40
C LYS A 159 20.07 3.54 5.79
N ILE A 160 19.51 2.86 4.79
CA ILE A 160 18.87 1.54 4.93
C ILE A 160 19.89 0.51 4.46
N GLU A 161 20.35 -0.34 5.37
CA GLU A 161 21.28 -1.42 5.04
C GLU A 161 20.56 -2.59 4.35
N GLU A 162 21.36 -3.45 3.71
CA GLU A 162 20.89 -4.72 3.15
C GLU A 162 20.30 -5.59 4.27
N PRO A 163 19.05 -6.09 4.15
CA PRO A 163 18.36 -6.85 5.19
C PRO A 163 19.17 -8.01 5.77
N GLN A 164 19.83 -8.79 4.89
CA GLN A 164 20.62 -9.95 5.30
C GLN A 164 21.86 -9.57 6.14
N LYS A 165 22.48 -8.41 5.87
CA LYS A 165 23.64 -7.94 6.64
C LYS A 165 23.21 -7.57 8.06
N SER A 166 22.14 -6.80 8.19
CA SER A 166 21.65 -6.36 9.49
C SER A 166 21.10 -7.51 10.34
N VAL A 167 20.45 -8.52 9.72
CA VAL A 167 20.04 -9.74 10.44
C VAL A 167 21.25 -10.54 10.89
N GLU A 168 22.29 -10.68 10.06
CA GLU A 168 23.53 -11.39 10.42
C GLU A 168 24.23 -10.73 11.61
N GLU A 169 24.35 -9.40 11.60
CA GLU A 169 24.91 -8.61 12.71
C GLU A 169 24.06 -8.72 13.97
N LEU A 170 22.72 -8.66 13.86
CA LEU A 170 21.80 -8.86 14.99
C LEU A 170 22.01 -10.22 15.66
N LEU A 171 22.04 -11.29 14.87
CA LEU A 171 22.20 -12.66 15.37
C LEU A 171 23.56 -12.88 16.04
N GLU A 172 24.63 -12.30 15.48
CA GLU A 172 25.96 -12.40 16.09
C GLU A 172 26.04 -11.57 17.39
N ASN A 173 25.48 -10.37 17.43
CA ASN A 173 25.43 -9.53 18.63
C ASN A 173 24.65 -10.20 19.77
N LEU A 174 23.60 -10.95 19.45
CA LEU A 174 22.74 -11.63 20.43
C LEU A 174 23.16 -13.07 20.74
N LYS A 175 24.25 -13.55 20.18
CA LYS A 175 24.72 -14.94 20.34
C LYS A 175 24.89 -15.36 21.82
N ASN A 176 25.34 -14.42 22.66
CA ASN A 176 25.56 -14.68 24.08
C ASN A 176 24.33 -14.42 24.97
N GLU A 177 23.28 -13.77 24.42
CA GLU A 177 22.05 -13.40 25.13
C GLU A 177 21.12 -14.58 25.38
N LYS A 178 21.39 -15.75 24.78
CA LYS A 178 20.55 -16.96 24.85
C LYS A 178 19.10 -16.66 24.49
N VAL A 179 18.88 -15.99 23.34
CA VAL A 179 17.54 -15.76 22.80
C VAL A 179 16.94 -17.09 22.39
N ASP A 180 15.74 -17.37 22.90
CA ASP A 180 15.03 -18.62 22.62
C ASP A 180 14.22 -18.57 21.32
N MET A 181 13.74 -17.37 20.89
CA MET A 181 12.92 -17.21 19.71
C MET A 181 13.18 -15.86 19.02
N PHE A 182 13.26 -15.87 17.68
CA PHE A 182 13.41 -14.67 16.85
C PHE A 182 12.15 -14.43 16.00
N ILE A 183 11.51 -13.27 16.19
CA ILE A 183 10.33 -12.83 15.46
C ILE A 183 10.68 -11.55 14.71
N GLY A 184 10.76 -11.63 13.38
CA GLY A 184 10.96 -10.47 12.52
C GLY A 184 9.64 -9.82 12.13
N ILE A 185 9.57 -8.51 12.25
CA ILE A 185 8.50 -7.66 11.73
C ILE A 185 9.10 -7.02 10.48
N THR A 186 8.75 -7.53 9.30
CA THR A 186 9.43 -7.17 8.06
C THR A 186 8.50 -6.47 7.09
N HIS A 187 9.06 -5.59 6.28
CA HIS A 187 8.34 -4.98 5.16
C HIS A 187 9.15 -5.19 3.89
N LEU A 188 9.24 -6.43 3.45
CA LEU A 188 10.13 -6.88 2.35
C LEU A 188 9.37 -7.44 1.15
N GLY A 189 8.26 -8.12 1.41
CA GLY A 189 7.45 -8.76 0.38
C GLY A 189 7.93 -10.12 -0.08
N LEU A 190 7.06 -10.74 -0.88
CA LEU A 190 7.25 -12.07 -1.48
C LEU A 190 7.18 -12.01 -3.01
N ASP A 191 6.86 -10.84 -3.57
CA ASP A 191 6.68 -10.65 -5.01
C ASP A 191 8.00 -10.82 -5.78
N LYS A 192 7.91 -11.40 -6.97
CA LYS A 192 9.05 -11.57 -7.88
C LYS A 192 9.58 -10.25 -8.46
N SER A 193 8.82 -9.16 -8.41
CA SER A 193 9.28 -7.82 -8.78
C SER A 193 10.34 -7.28 -7.81
N THR A 194 10.29 -7.67 -6.53
CA THR A 194 11.33 -7.38 -5.55
C THR A 194 12.55 -8.27 -5.78
N LYS A 195 13.75 -7.70 -5.70
CA LYS A 195 15.02 -8.45 -5.81
C LYS A 195 15.03 -9.60 -4.79
N GLU A 196 15.41 -10.81 -5.22
CA GLU A 196 15.36 -12.02 -4.39
C GLU A 196 16.00 -11.82 -3.01
N LYS A 197 17.18 -11.19 -2.95
CA LYS A 197 17.92 -10.93 -1.70
C LYS A 197 17.19 -10.00 -0.73
N ASN A 198 16.19 -9.26 -1.20
CA ASN A 198 15.40 -8.33 -0.40
C ASN A 198 14.03 -8.90 0.01
N ARG A 199 13.74 -10.17 -0.28
CA ARG A 199 12.48 -10.83 0.09
C ARG A 199 12.59 -11.52 1.43
N SER A 200 11.48 -11.61 2.14
CA SER A 200 11.40 -12.34 3.42
C SER A 200 11.75 -13.83 3.27
N GLU A 201 11.42 -14.47 2.14
CA GLU A 201 11.84 -15.84 1.85
C GLU A 201 13.37 -16.03 1.83
N TYR A 202 14.11 -15.02 1.36
CA TYR A 202 15.58 -15.09 1.32
C TYR A 202 16.17 -15.10 2.73
N LEU A 203 15.65 -14.25 3.63
CA LEU A 203 16.06 -14.25 5.04
C LEU A 203 15.77 -15.59 5.70
N ALA A 204 14.56 -16.13 5.50
CA ALA A 204 14.16 -17.43 6.04
C ALA A 204 15.03 -18.59 5.51
N LYS A 205 15.46 -18.54 4.24
CA LYS A 205 16.39 -19.52 3.66
C LYS A 205 17.80 -19.39 4.24
N LYS A 206 18.28 -18.16 4.43
CA LYS A 206 19.65 -17.89 4.87
C LYS A 206 19.84 -18.12 6.38
N PHE A 207 18.87 -17.77 7.21
CA PHE A 207 19.00 -17.75 8.68
C PHE A 207 18.03 -18.73 9.33
N SER A 208 18.52 -19.92 9.68
CA SER A 208 17.73 -20.99 10.32
C SER A 208 17.33 -20.68 11.78
N GLN A 209 17.86 -19.61 12.36
CA GLN A 209 17.53 -19.11 13.70
C GLN A 209 16.21 -18.34 13.74
N LEU A 210 15.72 -17.86 12.58
CA LEU A 210 14.47 -17.13 12.49
C LEU A 210 13.29 -18.09 12.64
N ASP A 211 12.35 -17.75 13.51
CA ASP A 211 11.17 -18.58 13.79
C ASP A 211 9.92 -18.08 13.04
N ILE A 212 9.71 -16.76 13.05
CA ILE A 212 8.54 -16.12 12.44
C ILE A 212 8.98 -14.83 11.74
N LEU A 213 8.46 -14.59 10.54
CA LEU A 213 8.50 -13.32 9.85
C LEU A 213 7.08 -12.85 9.57
N LEU A 214 6.68 -11.73 10.19
CA LEU A 214 5.44 -11.03 9.92
C LEU A 214 5.73 -9.96 8.89
N ASP A 215 5.27 -10.14 7.65
CA ASP A 215 5.73 -9.38 6.48
C ASP A 215 4.65 -8.48 5.88
N GLY A 216 5.05 -7.56 5.02
CA GLY A 216 4.21 -6.63 4.27
C GLY A 216 4.75 -6.41 2.85
N HIS A 217 4.44 -5.24 2.24
CA HIS A 217 4.97 -4.71 0.99
C HIS A 217 4.37 -5.29 -0.31
N SER A 218 4.30 -6.59 -0.46
CA SER A 218 3.80 -7.22 -1.69
C SER A 218 2.29 -7.46 -1.70
N HIS A 219 1.58 -7.07 -0.63
CA HIS A 219 0.14 -7.25 -0.48
C HIS A 219 -0.32 -8.71 -0.64
N THR A 220 0.57 -9.67 -0.36
CA THR A 220 0.29 -11.09 -0.53
C THR A 220 -0.64 -11.57 0.58
N GLU A 221 -1.71 -12.29 0.23
CA GLU A 221 -2.62 -12.91 1.18
C GLU A 221 -2.23 -14.37 1.40
N ILE A 222 -1.65 -14.68 2.56
CA ILE A 222 -1.29 -16.04 2.96
C ILE A 222 -2.40 -16.61 3.82
N LYS A 223 -3.18 -17.54 3.25
CA LYS A 223 -4.36 -18.13 3.94
C LYS A 223 -4.00 -19.27 4.88
N GLU A 224 -2.92 -19.98 4.57
CA GLU A 224 -2.47 -21.14 5.31
C GLU A 224 -1.03 -20.95 5.77
N LYS A 225 -0.61 -21.73 6.77
CA LYS A 225 0.74 -21.66 7.32
C LYS A 225 1.80 -21.89 6.24
N PHE A 226 2.52 -20.83 5.89
CA PHE A 226 3.60 -20.86 4.91
C PHE A 226 4.95 -20.96 5.61
N ILE A 227 5.72 -22.00 5.29
CA ILE A 227 6.99 -22.31 5.95
C ILE A 227 8.11 -22.36 4.93
N VAL A 228 9.19 -21.63 5.19
CA VAL A 228 10.44 -21.67 4.44
C VAL A 228 11.55 -22.10 5.41
N ASN A 229 12.21 -23.23 5.16
CA ASN A 229 13.02 -23.94 6.13
C ASN A 229 12.20 -24.25 7.40
N LYS A 230 12.50 -23.57 8.50
CA LYS A 230 11.77 -23.65 9.78
C LYS A 230 10.97 -22.39 10.10
N THR A 231 11.16 -21.34 9.32
CA THR A 231 10.56 -20.03 9.55
C THR A 231 9.13 -19.98 9.01
N VAL A 232 8.19 -19.60 9.84
CA VAL A 232 6.83 -19.28 9.41
C VAL A 232 6.82 -17.85 8.88
N ILE A 233 6.36 -17.67 7.64
CA ILE A 233 6.16 -16.34 7.04
C ILE A 233 4.65 -16.09 6.98
N SER A 234 4.22 -14.90 7.40
CA SER A 234 2.83 -14.48 7.36
C SER A 234 2.71 -13.08 6.75
N GLN A 235 1.77 -12.94 5.83
CA GLN A 235 1.33 -11.67 5.25
C GLN A 235 -0.17 -11.77 4.99
N VAL A 236 -0.96 -10.73 5.32
CA VAL A 236 -2.42 -10.83 5.39
C VAL A 236 -3.16 -10.06 4.29
N GLY A 237 -2.47 -9.80 3.20
CA GLY A 237 -3.01 -8.96 2.12
C GLY A 237 -2.76 -7.48 2.38
N ASN A 238 -3.79 -6.66 2.18
CA ASN A 238 -3.67 -5.21 2.31
C ASN A 238 -5.01 -4.56 2.72
N TYR A 239 -4.96 -3.23 2.91
CA TYR A 239 -6.13 -2.38 3.10
C TYR A 239 -7.00 -2.79 4.30
N ASN A 240 -6.38 -3.39 5.33
CA ASN A 240 -7.05 -3.80 6.56
C ASN A 240 -8.26 -4.74 6.32
N ARG A 241 -8.19 -5.62 5.31
CA ARG A 241 -9.22 -6.61 5.01
C ARG A 241 -9.19 -7.80 5.93
N ASN A 242 -7.98 -8.16 6.35
CA ASN A 242 -7.72 -9.33 7.18
C ASN A 242 -6.73 -8.99 8.29
N ILE A 243 -6.73 -9.81 9.34
CA ILE A 243 -5.68 -9.87 10.36
C ILE A 243 -5.17 -11.31 10.48
N GLY A 244 -3.90 -11.48 10.82
CA GLY A 244 -3.32 -12.79 11.09
C GLY A 244 -3.27 -13.09 12.58
N ILE A 245 -3.51 -14.35 12.94
CA ILE A 245 -3.33 -14.86 14.29
C ILE A 245 -2.34 -16.01 14.25
N ILE A 246 -1.29 -15.93 15.07
CA ILE A 246 -0.33 -17.01 15.30
C ILE A 246 -0.28 -17.30 16.78
N GLN A 247 -0.62 -18.54 17.16
CA GLN A 247 -0.64 -18.98 18.55
C GLN A 247 0.47 -19.98 18.82
N ILE A 248 1.24 -19.72 19.85
CA ILE A 248 2.50 -20.39 20.16
C ILE A 248 2.41 -21.01 21.54
N LYS A 249 2.85 -22.27 21.63
CA LYS A 249 3.08 -22.99 22.87
C LYS A 249 4.60 -23.07 23.12
N LEU A 250 5.01 -22.68 24.31
CA LEU A 250 6.40 -22.71 24.77
C LEU A 250 6.53 -23.82 25.81
N ASP A 251 7.28 -24.86 25.53
CA ASP A 251 7.41 -26.01 26.44
C ASP A 251 8.69 -25.92 27.30
N GLN A 252 8.67 -26.55 28.44
CA GLN A 252 9.75 -26.47 29.43
C GLN A 252 11.12 -26.97 28.91
N ASP A 253 11.12 -27.83 27.91
CA ASP A 253 12.32 -28.30 27.21
C ASP A 253 12.90 -27.31 26.21
N LYS A 254 12.40 -26.06 26.22
CA LYS A 254 12.74 -24.98 25.27
C LYS A 254 12.25 -25.23 23.85
N SER A 255 11.40 -26.23 23.63
CA SER A 255 10.70 -26.36 22.36
C SER A 255 9.64 -25.27 22.20
N LYS A 256 9.46 -24.83 20.97
CA LYS A 256 8.52 -23.78 20.58
C LYS A 256 7.66 -24.31 19.44
N ASN A 257 6.37 -24.44 19.71
CA ASN A 257 5.41 -25.02 18.79
C ASN A 257 4.42 -23.96 18.33
N ILE A 258 4.45 -23.61 17.04
CA ILE A 258 3.42 -22.78 16.43
C ILE A 258 2.21 -23.69 16.17
N ILE A 259 1.27 -23.64 17.10
CA ILE A 259 0.12 -24.56 17.14
C ILE A 259 -0.95 -24.15 16.14
N ASN A 260 -1.25 -22.84 16.08
CA ASN A 260 -2.33 -22.33 15.25
C ASN A 260 -1.87 -21.17 14.39
N TYR A 261 -2.32 -21.17 13.15
CA TYR A 261 -2.20 -20.07 12.19
C TYR A 261 -3.59 -19.85 11.60
N LYS A 262 -4.11 -18.63 11.67
CA LYS A 262 -5.43 -18.29 11.16
C LYS A 262 -5.43 -16.90 10.55
N LEU A 263 -5.99 -16.79 9.36
CA LEU A 263 -6.38 -15.53 8.77
C LEU A 263 -7.83 -15.24 9.24
N ILE A 264 -8.04 -14.08 9.84
CA ILE A 264 -9.35 -13.59 10.29
C ILE A 264 -9.80 -12.52 9.32
N THR A 265 -10.97 -12.71 8.76
CA THR A 265 -11.56 -11.79 7.78
C THR A 265 -12.40 -10.70 8.46
N LYS A 266 -12.76 -9.68 7.68
CA LYS A 266 -13.71 -8.65 8.11
C LYS A 266 -15.00 -9.23 8.67
N ASP A 267 -15.59 -10.24 8.00
CA ASP A 267 -16.88 -10.83 8.41
C ASP A 267 -16.81 -11.47 9.81
N GLU A 268 -15.67 -12.05 10.18
CA GLU A 268 -15.43 -12.61 11.51
C GLU A 268 -15.29 -11.53 12.58
N ILE A 269 -14.83 -10.33 12.22
CA ILE A 269 -14.73 -9.18 13.13
C ILE A 269 -16.07 -8.43 13.21
N ASP A 270 -16.86 -8.41 12.15
CA ASP A 270 -18.12 -7.67 12.09
C ASP A 270 -19.19 -8.18 13.05
N VAL A 271 -19.06 -9.39 13.58
CA VAL A 271 -19.96 -9.95 14.62
C VAL A 271 -19.76 -9.27 15.98
N TYR A 272 -18.62 -8.59 16.21
CA TYR A 272 -18.35 -7.91 17.46
C TYR A 272 -19.03 -6.52 17.48
N LYS A 273 -19.43 -6.10 18.69
CA LYS A 273 -19.95 -4.75 18.90
C LYS A 273 -18.79 -3.75 18.89
N SER A 274 -19.02 -2.59 18.31
CA SER A 274 -18.08 -1.48 18.39
C SER A 274 -17.82 -1.09 19.85
N ASP A 275 -16.54 -0.87 20.19
CA ASP A 275 -16.19 -0.29 21.50
C ASP A 275 -16.48 1.21 21.48
N GLU A 276 -17.36 1.66 22.38
CA GLU A 276 -17.82 3.05 22.43
C GLU A 276 -16.68 4.08 22.61
N CYS A 277 -15.62 3.73 23.33
CA CYS A 277 -14.51 4.62 23.58
C CYS A 277 -13.70 4.83 22.28
N ILE A 278 -13.40 3.75 21.57
CA ILE A 278 -12.69 3.80 20.29
C ILE A 278 -13.56 4.48 19.23
N GLU A 279 -14.85 4.16 19.17
CA GLU A 279 -15.79 4.79 18.23
C GLU A 279 -15.87 6.30 18.42
N LYS A 280 -15.98 6.78 19.67
CA LYS A 280 -15.94 8.22 20.00
C LYS A 280 -14.59 8.86 19.60
N LYS A 281 -13.49 8.16 19.81
CA LYS A 281 -12.15 8.63 19.42
C LYS A 281 -12.04 8.76 17.91
N VAL A 282 -12.41 7.72 17.16
CA VAL A 282 -12.45 7.73 15.69
C VAL A 282 -13.35 8.85 15.18
N THR A 283 -14.56 8.97 15.75
CA THR A 283 -15.51 10.03 15.37
C THR A 283 -14.94 11.43 15.61
N SER A 284 -14.28 11.65 16.75
CA SER A 284 -13.65 12.95 17.05
C SER A 284 -12.57 13.31 16.03
N ILE A 285 -11.67 12.36 15.76
CA ILE A 285 -10.59 12.53 14.78
C ILE A 285 -11.17 12.75 13.37
N THR A 286 -12.20 11.98 13.01
CA THR A 286 -12.87 12.06 11.71
C THR A 286 -13.60 13.40 11.53
N LYS A 287 -14.13 14.01 12.60
CA LYS A 287 -14.82 15.30 12.53
C LYS A 287 -13.91 16.40 11.99
N ASP A 288 -12.71 16.54 12.56
CA ASP A 288 -11.74 17.55 12.12
C ASP A 288 -11.29 17.31 10.66
N ILE A 289 -11.23 16.06 10.25
CA ILE A 289 -10.89 15.69 8.87
C ILE A 289 -12.06 15.96 7.93
N LYS A 290 -13.31 15.66 8.33
CA LYS A 290 -14.51 15.98 7.55
C LYS A 290 -14.62 17.48 7.24
N GLU A 291 -14.27 18.35 8.17
CA GLU A 291 -14.20 19.79 7.91
C GLU A 291 -13.17 20.15 6.83
N LYS A 292 -12.04 19.45 6.79
CA LYS A 292 -11.04 19.60 5.72
C LYS A 292 -11.53 19.01 4.40
N MET A 293 -12.24 17.89 4.45
CA MET A 293 -12.82 17.22 3.27
C MET A 293 -13.92 18.05 2.62
N SER A 294 -14.74 18.76 3.40
CA SER A 294 -15.80 19.63 2.89
C SER A 294 -15.32 20.94 2.27
N ARG A 295 -14.01 21.23 2.32
CA ARG A 295 -13.45 22.45 1.71
C ARG A 295 -13.63 22.44 0.21
N ILE A 296 -14.21 23.51 -0.31
CA ILE A 296 -14.37 23.73 -1.74
C ILE A 296 -12.98 24.00 -2.34
N VAL A 297 -12.65 23.27 -3.40
CA VAL A 297 -11.40 23.42 -4.15
C VAL A 297 -11.60 24.10 -5.50
N GLY A 298 -12.83 24.14 -6.00
CA GLY A 298 -13.21 24.80 -7.23
C GLY A 298 -14.68 24.61 -7.54
N GLU A 299 -15.10 25.07 -8.71
CA GLU A 299 -16.46 24.92 -9.22
C GLU A 299 -16.44 24.26 -10.59
N ASN A 300 -17.38 23.36 -10.80
CA ASN A 300 -17.59 22.66 -12.06
C ASN A 300 -18.95 23.00 -12.68
N ARG A 301 -18.94 23.37 -13.94
CA ARG A 301 -20.16 23.70 -14.70
C ARG A 301 -20.84 22.51 -15.35
N PHE A 302 -20.17 21.35 -15.38
CA PHE A 302 -20.58 20.15 -16.06
C PHE A 302 -20.54 18.95 -15.11
N PHE A 303 -21.28 17.90 -15.43
CA PHE A 303 -21.09 16.60 -14.80
C PHE A 303 -19.79 15.98 -15.30
N LEU A 304 -18.87 15.62 -14.39
CA LEU A 304 -17.64 14.90 -14.71
C LEU A 304 -17.87 13.40 -14.48
N ASN A 305 -17.86 12.65 -15.55
CA ASN A 305 -18.30 11.27 -15.56
C ASN A 305 -17.16 10.33 -15.13
N GLY A 306 -17.29 9.70 -13.97
CA GLY A 306 -16.41 8.65 -13.43
C GLY A 306 -17.12 7.30 -13.32
N ASP A 307 -18.24 7.12 -14.04
CA ASP A 307 -18.97 5.85 -14.03
C ASP A 307 -18.03 4.69 -14.33
N ARG A 308 -18.13 3.65 -13.46
CA ARG A 308 -17.23 2.51 -13.45
C ARG A 308 -17.14 1.78 -14.78
N ASP A 309 -18.28 1.60 -15.44
CA ASP A 309 -18.32 0.83 -16.69
C ASP A 309 -17.83 1.67 -17.87
N LEU A 310 -18.06 2.99 -17.84
CA LEU A 310 -17.58 3.88 -18.86
C LEU A 310 -16.05 4.06 -18.79
N VAL A 311 -15.48 4.37 -17.63
CA VAL A 311 -14.02 4.58 -17.51
C VAL A 311 -13.20 3.31 -17.80
N ARG A 312 -13.86 2.15 -17.81
CA ARG A 312 -13.25 0.84 -18.11
C ARG A 312 -13.46 0.40 -19.56
N THR A 313 -14.14 1.20 -20.36
CA THR A 313 -14.42 0.91 -21.79
C THR A 313 -14.01 2.04 -22.71
N GLN A 314 -13.94 3.28 -22.21
CA GLN A 314 -13.65 4.46 -23.02
C GLN A 314 -13.06 5.60 -22.18
N GLU A 315 -12.63 6.67 -22.84
CA GLU A 315 -12.29 7.93 -22.17
C GLU A 315 -13.56 8.65 -21.71
N THR A 316 -13.46 9.36 -20.59
CA THR A 316 -14.51 10.27 -20.10
C THR A 316 -13.92 11.66 -19.86
N ASN A 317 -14.78 12.67 -19.69
CA ASN A 317 -14.33 14.01 -19.39
C ASN A 317 -13.59 14.10 -18.02
N LEU A 318 -13.92 13.22 -17.06
CA LEU A 318 -13.20 13.13 -15.79
C LEU A 318 -11.82 12.49 -15.96
N THR A 319 -11.73 11.37 -16.70
CA THR A 319 -10.43 10.72 -16.91
C THR A 319 -9.47 11.61 -17.71
N GLN A 320 -9.99 12.39 -18.67
CA GLN A 320 -9.20 13.40 -19.37
C GLN A 320 -8.76 14.55 -18.45
N LEU A 321 -9.62 15.00 -17.53
CA LEU A 321 -9.26 16.02 -16.55
C LEU A 321 -8.11 15.53 -15.63
N ILE A 322 -8.20 14.28 -15.14
CA ILE A 322 -7.20 13.66 -14.28
C ILE A 322 -5.86 13.55 -15.02
N THR A 323 -5.88 12.96 -16.23
CA THR A 323 -4.65 12.77 -17.00
C THR A 323 -4.01 14.09 -17.43
N ASP A 324 -4.80 15.13 -17.73
CA ASP A 324 -4.28 16.48 -18.02
C ASP A 324 -3.71 17.16 -16.77
N ALA A 325 -4.31 16.96 -15.60
CA ALA A 325 -3.74 17.46 -14.35
C ALA A 325 -2.37 16.82 -14.06
N ILE A 326 -2.26 15.50 -14.28
CA ILE A 326 -0.99 14.77 -14.14
C ILE A 326 0.02 15.29 -15.15
N HIS A 327 -0.36 15.47 -16.41
CA HIS A 327 0.51 16.00 -17.45
C HIS A 327 1.00 17.44 -17.13
N TRP A 328 0.09 18.29 -16.66
CA TRP A 328 0.41 19.65 -16.20
C TRP A 328 1.43 19.65 -15.07
N LYS A 329 1.29 18.74 -14.10
CA LYS A 329 2.18 18.67 -12.94
C LYS A 329 3.54 18.10 -13.25
N THR A 330 3.58 17.00 -14.00
CA THR A 330 4.80 16.22 -14.25
C THR A 330 5.67 16.77 -15.38
N LYS A 331 5.05 17.49 -16.31
CA LYS A 331 5.70 17.91 -17.57
C LYS A 331 6.33 16.72 -18.32
N ALA A 332 5.75 15.55 -18.16
CA ALA A 332 6.15 14.36 -18.92
C ALA A 332 5.75 14.51 -20.40
N ASP A 333 6.37 13.73 -21.30
CA ASP A 333 5.98 13.72 -22.72
C ASP A 333 4.55 13.17 -22.89
N ALA A 334 4.19 12.20 -22.06
CA ALA A 334 2.87 11.58 -22.06
C ALA A 334 2.49 11.06 -20.67
N VAL A 335 1.18 10.81 -20.50
CA VAL A 335 0.58 10.23 -19.28
C VAL A 335 -0.22 8.99 -19.69
N LEU A 336 -0.12 7.95 -18.91
CA LEU A 336 -0.93 6.75 -19.01
C LEU A 336 -1.35 6.30 -17.61
N ILE A 337 -2.65 6.28 -17.36
CA ILE A 337 -3.22 5.64 -16.16
C ILE A 337 -4.26 4.59 -16.54
N ASN A 338 -4.60 3.70 -15.62
CA ASN A 338 -5.63 2.70 -15.84
C ASN A 338 -7.02 3.23 -15.47
N GLY A 339 -8.04 2.90 -16.24
CA GLY A 339 -9.44 3.32 -16.01
C GLY A 339 -9.98 2.85 -14.66
N GLY A 340 -9.49 1.71 -14.17
CA GLY A 340 -9.80 1.18 -12.84
C GLY A 340 -9.39 2.10 -11.68
N SER A 341 -8.52 3.09 -11.90
CA SER A 341 -8.15 4.09 -10.89
C SER A 341 -9.27 5.07 -10.57
N VAL A 342 -10.25 5.25 -11.48
CA VAL A 342 -11.39 6.16 -11.30
C VAL A 342 -12.62 5.39 -10.83
N ARG A 343 -13.30 5.89 -9.79
CA ARG A 343 -14.32 5.12 -9.06
C ARG A 343 -15.65 5.83 -8.89
N ASP A 344 -15.68 7.15 -8.99
CA ASP A 344 -16.89 7.93 -8.79
C ASP A 344 -16.87 9.18 -9.68
N SER A 345 -18.06 9.71 -9.97
CA SER A 345 -18.27 10.92 -10.75
C SER A 345 -18.24 12.15 -9.85
N ILE A 346 -17.95 13.32 -10.44
CA ILE A 346 -18.04 14.61 -9.74
C ILE A 346 -19.24 15.38 -10.29
N ALA A 347 -20.17 15.71 -9.41
CA ALA A 347 -21.39 16.43 -9.76
C ALA A 347 -21.09 17.86 -10.21
N LYS A 348 -22.04 18.47 -10.95
CA LYS A 348 -22.03 19.90 -11.27
C LYS A 348 -22.18 20.72 -9.98
N GLY A 349 -21.43 21.80 -9.85
CA GLY A 349 -21.45 22.70 -8.72
C GLY A 349 -20.09 22.82 -8.03
N ASN A 350 -20.12 23.11 -6.74
CA ASN A 350 -18.90 23.16 -5.93
C ASN A 350 -18.24 21.78 -5.88
N ILE A 351 -16.93 21.74 -6.07
CA ILE A 351 -16.12 20.55 -5.91
C ILE A 351 -15.42 20.64 -4.57
N THR A 352 -15.61 19.63 -3.75
CA THR A 352 -14.93 19.49 -2.46
C THR A 352 -13.70 18.58 -2.57
N VAL A 353 -12.86 18.61 -1.55
CA VAL A 353 -11.76 17.66 -1.41
C VAL A 353 -12.29 16.22 -1.36
N GLU A 354 -13.46 16.03 -0.73
CA GLU A 354 -14.13 14.72 -0.65
C GLU A 354 -14.55 14.18 -2.02
N ASP A 355 -15.11 15.03 -2.90
CA ASP A 355 -15.51 14.60 -4.25
C ASP A 355 -14.31 14.11 -5.07
N ILE A 356 -13.17 14.79 -4.95
CA ILE A 356 -11.94 14.36 -5.60
C ILE A 356 -11.48 13.00 -5.05
N SER A 357 -11.47 12.85 -3.73
CA SER A 357 -11.03 11.60 -3.11
C SER A 357 -11.94 10.42 -3.44
N LYS A 358 -13.26 10.62 -3.52
CA LYS A 358 -14.18 9.58 -3.96
C LYS A 358 -13.93 9.19 -5.41
N SER A 359 -13.57 10.17 -6.25
CA SER A 359 -13.30 9.90 -7.66
C SER A 359 -11.99 9.14 -7.91
N ILE A 360 -10.95 9.32 -7.06
CA ILE A 360 -9.65 8.66 -7.16
C ILE A 360 -9.21 8.18 -5.77
N PRO A 361 -9.78 7.10 -5.21
CA PRO A 361 -9.67 6.79 -3.78
C PRO A 361 -8.40 6.03 -3.35
N PHE A 362 -7.47 5.74 -4.25
CA PHE A 362 -6.38 4.80 -3.95
C PHE A 362 -5.13 5.42 -3.34
N GLY A 363 -4.99 6.76 -3.38
CA GLY A 363 -3.79 7.42 -2.89
C GLY A 363 -2.53 7.10 -3.70
N ASN A 364 -2.69 6.65 -4.95
CA ASN A 364 -1.56 6.33 -5.81
C ASN A 364 -0.71 7.57 -6.09
N VAL A 365 0.58 7.47 -5.83
CA VAL A 365 1.54 8.50 -6.25
C VAL A 365 1.80 8.40 -7.75
N ILE A 366 2.16 9.52 -8.36
CA ILE A 366 2.50 9.53 -9.77
C ILE A 366 4.01 9.41 -9.94
N ILE A 367 4.44 8.47 -10.77
CA ILE A 367 5.85 8.21 -11.08
C ILE A 367 6.11 8.56 -12.54
N THR A 368 7.17 9.31 -12.79
CA THR A 368 7.68 9.53 -14.15
C THR A 368 8.82 8.55 -14.43
N LYS A 369 8.71 7.80 -15.52
CA LYS A 369 9.72 6.83 -15.98
C LYS A 369 10.24 7.22 -17.36
N ASN A 370 11.52 6.91 -17.66
CA ASN A 370 12.03 6.94 -19.03
C ASN A 370 11.70 5.60 -19.67
N VAL A 371 10.70 5.58 -20.56
CA VAL A 371 10.15 4.37 -21.16
C VAL A 371 10.48 4.36 -22.66
N LYS A 372 10.99 3.23 -23.14
CA LYS A 372 11.17 3.04 -24.60
C LYS A 372 9.83 3.06 -25.33
N GLY A 373 9.80 3.61 -26.54
CA GLY A 373 8.60 3.67 -27.36
C GLY A 373 7.94 2.30 -27.56
N GLU A 374 8.73 1.24 -27.78
CA GLU A 374 8.21 -0.13 -27.88
C GLU A 374 7.44 -0.56 -26.62
N ASN A 375 7.93 -0.19 -25.41
CA ASN A 375 7.28 -0.53 -24.15
C ASN A 375 6.05 0.34 -23.86
N ILE A 376 6.01 1.57 -24.36
CA ILE A 376 4.78 2.40 -24.38
C ILE A 376 3.72 1.73 -25.26
N LYS A 377 4.11 1.25 -26.45
CA LYS A 377 3.19 0.53 -27.34
C LYS A 377 2.65 -0.73 -26.66
N LEU A 378 3.51 -1.54 -26.02
CA LEU A 378 3.08 -2.73 -25.28
C LEU A 378 2.13 -2.38 -24.12
N ALA A 379 2.39 -1.29 -23.37
CA ALA A 379 1.51 -0.83 -22.33
C ALA A 379 0.12 -0.44 -22.86
N LEU A 380 0.06 0.24 -24.01
CA LEU A 380 -1.20 0.60 -24.68
C LEU A 380 -1.92 -0.64 -25.22
N GLU A 381 -1.20 -1.60 -25.77
CA GLU A 381 -1.79 -2.89 -26.17
C GLU A 381 -2.41 -3.62 -24.98
N ASN A 382 -1.74 -3.62 -23.83
CA ASN A 382 -2.29 -4.15 -22.59
C ASN A 382 -3.58 -3.40 -22.19
N GLY A 383 -3.56 -2.07 -22.22
CA GLY A 383 -4.71 -1.22 -21.89
C GLY A 383 -5.88 -1.30 -22.86
N LEU A 384 -5.70 -1.90 -24.02
CA LEU A 384 -6.73 -2.06 -25.07
C LEU A 384 -7.09 -3.53 -25.34
N ARG A 385 -6.45 -4.49 -24.63
CA ARG A 385 -6.55 -5.93 -24.94
C ARG A 385 -7.96 -6.52 -24.93
N PHE A 386 -8.84 -5.99 -24.07
CA PHE A 386 -10.23 -6.46 -23.95
C PHE A 386 -11.28 -5.51 -24.51
N TYR A 387 -10.84 -4.38 -25.09
CA TYR A 387 -11.76 -3.44 -25.72
C TYR A 387 -12.70 -4.16 -26.71
N PRO A 388 -14.02 -3.93 -26.75
CA PRO A 388 -14.76 -2.91 -25.99
C PRO A 388 -15.30 -3.37 -24.63
N ASN A 389 -14.90 -4.54 -24.11
CA ASN A 389 -15.37 -5.06 -22.85
C ASN A 389 -14.77 -4.29 -21.66
N SER A 390 -15.56 -4.17 -20.57
CA SER A 390 -15.15 -3.48 -19.35
C SER A 390 -14.01 -4.22 -18.64
N PHE A 391 -12.90 -3.54 -18.33
CA PHE A 391 -11.79 -4.07 -17.55
C PHE A 391 -10.94 -2.97 -16.90
N GLY A 392 -10.29 -3.32 -15.78
CA GLY A 392 -9.59 -2.33 -14.95
C GLY A 392 -8.40 -1.66 -15.62
N ALA A 393 -7.70 -2.37 -16.51
CA ALA A 393 -6.52 -1.86 -17.20
C ALA A 393 -6.83 -0.89 -18.35
N MET A 394 -8.11 -0.61 -18.70
CA MET A 394 -8.43 0.29 -19.82
C MET A 394 -7.56 1.55 -19.78
N ALA A 395 -6.83 1.82 -20.85
CA ALA A 395 -5.91 2.95 -20.93
C ALA A 395 -6.65 4.30 -20.88
N GLN A 396 -6.11 5.24 -20.10
CA GLN A 396 -6.56 6.64 -20.05
C GLN A 396 -5.31 7.50 -20.22
N VAL A 397 -5.30 8.40 -21.23
CA VAL A 397 -4.06 9.02 -21.70
C VAL A 397 -4.12 10.55 -21.78
N SER A 398 -2.93 11.21 -21.66
CA SER A 398 -2.72 12.60 -22.03
C SER A 398 -1.32 12.79 -22.66
N GLY A 399 -1.14 13.83 -23.47
CA GLY A 399 0.10 14.09 -24.20
C GLY A 399 0.35 13.15 -25.38
N MET A 400 -0.61 12.26 -25.68
CA MET A 400 -0.53 11.34 -26.82
C MET A 400 -1.87 11.16 -27.52
N LYS A 401 -1.81 10.73 -28.80
CA LYS A 401 -2.97 10.22 -29.57
C LYS A 401 -2.65 8.82 -30.05
N VAL A 402 -3.58 7.90 -29.87
CA VAL A 402 -3.42 6.48 -30.17
C VAL A 402 -4.49 6.03 -31.14
N TYR A 403 -4.10 5.58 -32.32
CA TYR A 403 -4.99 4.97 -33.29
C TYR A 403 -4.93 3.46 -33.16
N PHE A 404 -6.07 2.82 -33.01
CA PHE A 404 -6.15 1.37 -32.83
C PHE A 404 -7.31 0.74 -33.59
N ASP A 405 -7.12 -0.51 -34.00
CA ASP A 405 -8.11 -1.35 -34.67
C ASP A 405 -8.75 -2.33 -33.68
N PRO A 406 -10.01 -2.12 -33.27
CA PRO A 406 -10.68 -2.96 -32.29
C PRO A 406 -10.98 -4.39 -32.77
N GLU A 407 -10.95 -4.63 -34.11
CA GLU A 407 -11.23 -5.94 -34.70
C GLU A 407 -10.02 -6.85 -34.72
N LYS A 408 -8.83 -6.33 -34.41
CA LYS A 408 -7.61 -7.09 -34.28
C LYS A 408 -7.55 -7.85 -32.96
N ASN A 409 -6.75 -8.89 -32.94
CA ASN A 409 -6.48 -9.64 -31.72
C ASN A 409 -5.82 -8.76 -30.65
N ALA A 410 -5.98 -9.12 -29.39
CA ALA A 410 -5.24 -8.52 -28.31
C ALA A 410 -3.73 -8.52 -28.62
N PHE A 411 -3.04 -7.43 -28.25
CA PHE A 411 -1.62 -7.19 -28.54
C PHE A 411 -1.25 -6.97 -30.03
N ASP A 412 -2.25 -6.72 -30.91
CA ASP A 412 -2.06 -6.30 -32.33
C ASP A 412 -3.03 -5.16 -32.70
N ARG A 413 -3.58 -4.47 -31.72
CA ARG A 413 -4.61 -3.43 -31.94
C ARG A 413 -4.02 -2.06 -32.24
N VAL A 414 -2.93 -1.67 -31.57
CA VAL A 414 -2.33 -0.33 -31.71
C VAL A 414 -1.62 -0.20 -33.05
N LYS A 415 -2.07 0.77 -33.86
CA LYS A 415 -1.53 1.01 -35.21
C LYS A 415 -0.54 2.17 -35.21
N GLU A 416 -0.94 3.33 -34.71
CA GLU A 416 -0.11 4.53 -34.67
C GLU A 416 -0.24 5.22 -33.33
N ILE A 417 0.86 5.76 -32.84
CA ILE A 417 0.93 6.55 -31.62
C ILE A 417 1.65 7.86 -31.96
N PHE A 418 1.04 8.96 -31.57
CA PHE A 418 1.65 10.28 -31.68
C PHE A 418 1.90 10.85 -30.29
N ILE A 419 3.11 11.32 -30.03
CA ILE A 419 3.52 12.05 -28.83
C ILE A 419 4.11 13.40 -29.30
N ASN A 420 3.60 14.52 -28.76
CA ASN A 420 3.98 15.86 -29.19
C ASN A 420 3.82 16.06 -30.73
N ASP A 421 2.75 15.52 -31.30
CA ASP A 421 2.43 15.52 -32.74
C ASP A 421 3.45 14.81 -33.65
N GLU A 422 4.43 14.09 -33.06
CA GLU A 422 5.38 13.23 -33.77
C GLU A 422 4.99 11.76 -33.60
N ILE A 423 5.21 10.96 -34.66
CA ILE A 423 4.99 9.51 -34.59
C ILE A 423 5.99 8.89 -33.62
N LEU A 424 5.49 8.02 -32.75
CA LEU A 424 6.31 7.32 -31.76
C LEU A 424 7.39 6.46 -32.42
N LYS A 425 8.63 6.59 -31.97
CA LYS A 425 9.79 5.79 -32.41
C LYS A 425 10.10 4.72 -31.36
N ASN A 426 10.07 3.46 -31.73
CA ASN A 426 10.25 2.32 -30.82
C ASN A 426 11.50 2.41 -29.94
N GLU A 427 12.64 2.83 -30.51
CA GLU A 427 13.93 2.89 -29.83
C GLU A 427 14.17 4.19 -29.01
N LYS A 428 13.32 5.21 -29.20
CA LYS A 428 13.43 6.48 -28.46
C LYS A 428 12.84 6.32 -27.06
N TYR A 429 13.48 6.95 -26.08
CA TYR A 429 12.94 7.06 -24.73
C TYR A 429 12.06 8.29 -24.60
N TYR A 430 10.95 8.11 -23.89
CA TYR A 430 9.99 9.17 -23.57
C TYR A 430 9.76 9.23 -22.08
N ARG A 431 9.57 10.42 -21.54
CA ARG A 431 9.13 10.57 -20.15
C ARG A 431 7.64 10.27 -20.06
N LEU A 432 7.32 9.11 -19.52
CA LEU A 432 5.95 8.66 -19.30
C LEU A 432 5.58 8.79 -17.82
N ALA A 433 4.48 9.49 -17.51
CA ALA A 433 3.91 9.52 -16.16
C ALA A 433 2.84 8.45 -16.01
N VAL A 434 2.97 7.65 -14.95
CA VAL A 434 2.07 6.54 -14.61
C VAL A 434 1.79 6.53 -13.11
N THR A 435 0.82 5.75 -12.64
CA THR A 435 0.66 5.48 -11.20
C THR A 435 1.75 4.51 -10.71
N ASP A 436 2.12 4.60 -9.43
CA ASP A 436 3.01 3.64 -8.76
C ASP A 436 2.52 2.21 -8.93
N PHE A 437 1.21 1.99 -8.81
CA PHE A 437 0.57 0.70 -9.06
C PHE A 437 0.89 0.13 -10.45
N MET A 438 0.82 0.96 -11.51
CA MET A 438 1.16 0.52 -12.87
C MET A 438 2.68 0.38 -13.07
N ALA A 439 3.47 1.21 -12.40
CA ALA A 439 4.93 1.18 -12.49
C ALA A 439 5.53 -0.15 -12.02
N ILE A 440 4.86 -0.85 -11.11
CA ILE A 440 5.22 -2.20 -10.61
C ILE A 440 4.49 -3.33 -11.32
N GLY A 441 3.73 -3.05 -12.38
CA GLY A 441 3.05 -4.06 -13.20
C GLY A 441 1.60 -4.33 -12.84
N GLY A 442 0.99 -3.53 -11.98
CA GLY A 442 -0.45 -3.63 -11.68
C GLY A 442 -1.31 -3.65 -12.93
N GLU A 443 -2.41 -4.40 -12.94
CA GLU A 443 -3.27 -4.66 -14.11
C GLU A 443 -2.49 -5.19 -15.33
N GLU A 444 -1.40 -5.94 -15.09
CA GLU A 444 -0.54 -6.56 -16.11
C GLU A 444 0.25 -5.56 -16.99
N TYR A 445 0.48 -4.34 -16.53
CA TYR A 445 1.36 -3.38 -17.21
C TYR A 445 2.86 -3.75 -17.09
N THR A 446 3.18 -5.00 -17.38
CA THR A 446 4.51 -5.60 -17.16
C THR A 446 5.63 -4.93 -17.98
N SER A 447 5.30 -4.31 -19.12
CA SER A 447 6.27 -3.57 -19.94
C SER A 447 6.84 -2.32 -19.25
N LEU A 448 6.23 -1.87 -18.14
CA LEU A 448 6.67 -0.71 -17.37
C LEU A 448 7.61 -1.06 -16.20
N ILE A 449 7.70 -2.33 -15.77
CA ILE A 449 8.38 -2.74 -14.54
C ILE A 449 9.87 -2.36 -14.57
N ASN A 450 10.58 -2.72 -15.63
CA ASN A 450 12.04 -2.57 -15.72
C ASN A 450 12.51 -1.21 -16.25
N GLU A 451 11.59 -0.30 -16.49
CA GLU A 451 11.90 1.02 -16.99
C GLU A 451 12.42 1.96 -15.89
N LYS A 452 13.40 2.79 -16.22
CA LYS A 452 14.08 3.64 -15.23
C LYS A 452 13.15 4.71 -14.68
N GLU A 453 12.94 4.71 -13.38
CA GLU A 453 12.27 5.80 -12.68
C GLU A 453 13.11 7.08 -12.70
N VAL A 454 12.45 8.21 -12.91
CA VAL A 454 13.07 9.53 -13.01
C VAL A 454 12.67 10.41 -11.85
N GLU A 455 11.36 10.43 -11.54
CA GLU A 455 10.82 11.34 -10.54
C GLU A 455 9.51 10.80 -9.96
N ILE A 456 9.34 11.01 -8.66
CA ILE A 456 8.10 10.72 -7.94
C ILE A 456 7.39 12.03 -7.65
N HIS A 457 6.09 12.06 -7.88
CA HIS A 457 5.23 13.23 -7.71
C HIS A 457 4.19 12.97 -6.61
N PRO A 458 3.44 13.99 -6.17
CA PRO A 458 2.31 13.82 -5.26
C PRO A 458 1.26 12.83 -5.79
N THR A 459 0.29 12.47 -4.94
CA THR A 459 -0.80 11.58 -5.34
C THR A 459 -1.65 12.20 -6.46
N ALA A 460 -2.36 11.36 -7.21
CA ALA A 460 -3.26 11.82 -8.27
C ALA A 460 -4.33 12.79 -7.73
N GLU A 461 -4.85 12.57 -6.51
CA GLU A 461 -5.81 13.45 -5.83
C GLU A 461 -5.21 14.82 -5.49
N GLU A 462 -4.00 14.84 -4.97
CA GLU A 462 -3.30 16.08 -4.63
C GLU A 462 -3.02 16.90 -5.89
N ILE A 463 -2.59 16.22 -6.97
CA ILE A 463 -2.34 16.83 -8.28
C ILE A 463 -3.63 17.40 -8.86
N LEU A 464 -4.73 16.63 -8.86
CA LEU A 464 -6.02 17.10 -9.36
C LEU A 464 -6.54 18.28 -8.54
N THR A 465 -6.41 18.22 -7.21
CA THR A 465 -6.77 19.31 -6.30
C THR A 465 -5.99 20.58 -6.62
N GLU A 466 -4.68 20.46 -6.80
CA GLU A 466 -3.80 21.60 -7.13
C GLU A 466 -4.15 22.18 -8.51
N TYR A 467 -4.40 21.32 -9.51
CA TYR A 467 -4.78 21.71 -10.85
C TYR A 467 -6.08 22.50 -10.87
N ILE A 468 -7.13 22.01 -10.21
CA ILE A 468 -8.42 22.68 -10.12
C ILE A 468 -8.29 24.06 -9.47
N LYS A 469 -7.51 24.18 -8.38
CA LYS A 469 -7.27 25.46 -7.71
C LYS A 469 -6.49 26.46 -8.54
N LYS A 470 -5.47 26.03 -9.30
CA LYS A 470 -4.55 26.93 -10.02
C LYS A 470 -4.96 27.19 -11.47
N VAL A 471 -5.55 26.21 -12.13
CA VAL A 471 -5.87 26.25 -13.57
C VAL A 471 -7.37 26.34 -13.80
N GLY A 472 -8.17 25.76 -12.89
CA GLY A 472 -9.62 25.62 -13.05
C GLY A 472 -10.01 24.53 -14.04
N ILE A 473 -11.31 24.30 -14.14
CA ILE A 473 -11.87 23.34 -15.09
C ILE A 473 -12.30 24.10 -16.33
N LYS A 474 -11.43 24.09 -17.34
CA LYS A 474 -11.76 24.64 -18.67
C LYS A 474 -12.79 23.72 -19.34
N LYS A 475 -13.62 24.25 -20.31
CA LYS A 475 -14.66 23.51 -21.03
C LYS A 475 -14.36 22.02 -21.21
N ARG A 476 -15.08 21.15 -20.47
CA ARG A 476 -14.92 19.69 -20.57
C ARG A 476 -16.27 18.98 -20.59
N GLU A 477 -17.23 19.58 -21.24
CA GLU A 477 -18.52 18.94 -21.49
C GLU A 477 -18.36 17.78 -22.48
N GLU A 478 -17.47 17.95 -23.47
CA GLU A 478 -17.19 16.94 -24.48
C GLU A 478 -15.84 16.27 -24.29
N VAL A 479 -15.80 14.98 -24.56
CA VAL A 479 -14.56 14.17 -24.61
C VAL A 479 -13.94 14.42 -26.00
N ILE A 480 -12.68 14.84 -26.01
CA ILE A 480 -11.88 14.91 -27.25
C ILE A 480 -11.12 13.58 -27.34
N PRO A 481 -11.48 12.65 -28.22
CA PRO A 481 -10.87 11.34 -28.27
C PRO A 481 -9.36 11.39 -28.48
N ARG A 482 -8.64 10.71 -27.63
CA ARG A 482 -7.20 10.48 -27.70
C ARG A 482 -6.90 9.02 -28.03
N LEU A 483 -7.82 8.13 -27.64
CA LEU A 483 -7.88 6.75 -28.09
C LEU A 483 -8.88 6.67 -29.26
N ILE A 484 -8.36 6.57 -30.47
CA ILE A 484 -9.13 6.72 -31.72
C ILE A 484 -9.27 5.35 -32.38
N SER A 485 -10.49 4.83 -32.36
CA SER A 485 -10.81 3.57 -33.06
C SER A 485 -10.84 3.80 -34.56
N ILE A 486 -9.99 3.06 -35.28
CA ILE A 486 -10.01 3.06 -36.77
C ILE A 486 -11.05 2.03 -37.20
N LYS A 487 -12.35 2.39 -37.15
CA LYS A 487 -13.36 1.61 -37.87
C LYS A 487 -13.24 1.90 -39.35
N LYS A 488 -13.08 0.88 -40.20
CA LYS A 488 -13.43 1.01 -41.60
C LYS A 488 -14.92 1.33 -41.64
N THR A 489 -15.26 2.57 -41.95
CA THR A 489 -16.61 2.92 -42.46
C THR A 489 -16.79 2.16 -43.74
N PHE A 490 -17.59 1.10 -43.74
CA PHE A 490 -18.13 0.49 -44.93
C PHE A 490 -19.39 1.23 -45.37
#